data_a33e30e408f1acdc6a76d1c805fcc59d
#
_entry.id   a33e30e408f1acdc6a76d1c805fcc59d
#
_cell.length_a   1.000
_cell.length_b   1.000
_cell.length_c   1.000
_cell.angle_alpha   90.00
_cell.angle_beta   90.00
_cell.angle_gamma   90.00
#
_symmetry.space_group_name_H-M   'P 1'
#
loop_
_entity.id
_entity.type
_entity.pdbx_description
1 polymer ?
#
loop_
_entity_poly.entity_id
_entity_poly.type
_entity_poly.pdbx_seq_one_letter_code
_entity_poly.pdbx_strand_id
1 'polypeptide(L)'
;RVLQIDKSQVFLKIRRKQRNTEQYEKQADKASFHIVKEQGCQFLVNFEDHLDTGLFLDHRPLRLKIQQQAKGKKFLSLFAYTGTASVHAAIGGALSTTTVGLSNTHLDWAKNNFELNNLSGDNQIIRADCSRWLAEQAEQTDKTFYDLIFLDPPTFSNSKRLEDAFDIQVEHVSLISNALELLSPSGTLYFSTNFRRFKLDKQALSDFIVEDISASTIPTDFSRTPKIHYCWKIQN
;
A
#
# COMPACT_ATOMS: atom_id res chain seq x y z
N ARG A 1 30.93 -7.18 -12.06
CA ARG A 1 31.99 -6.20 -11.70
C ARG A 1 31.43 -4.85 -11.27
N VAL A 2 30.25 -4.42 -11.76
CA VAL A 2 29.68 -3.10 -11.44
C VAL A 2 29.30 -2.97 -9.96
N LEU A 3 28.65 -3.99 -9.40
CA LEU A 3 28.14 -3.95 -8.03
C LEU A 3 29.13 -4.50 -6.99
N GLN A 4 30.22 -5.18 -7.41
CA GLN A 4 31.22 -5.79 -6.54
C GLN A 4 30.64 -6.70 -5.43
N ILE A 5 29.50 -7.36 -5.72
CA ILE A 5 28.84 -8.32 -4.82
C ILE A 5 29.11 -9.74 -5.27
N ASP A 6 29.08 -10.69 -4.33
CA ASP A 6 29.21 -12.11 -4.63
C ASP A 6 28.00 -12.61 -5.43
N LYS A 7 28.26 -13.61 -6.32
CA LYS A 7 27.18 -14.22 -7.13
C LYS A 7 26.08 -14.85 -6.28
N SER A 8 26.41 -15.36 -5.11
CA SER A 8 25.45 -15.94 -4.17
C SER A 8 24.42 -14.90 -3.62
N GLN A 9 24.75 -13.61 -3.73
CA GLN A 9 23.87 -12.50 -3.34
C GLN A 9 23.02 -11.99 -4.51
N VAL A 10 23.07 -12.63 -5.68
CA VAL A 10 22.30 -12.24 -6.87
C VAL A 10 21.15 -13.22 -7.06
N PHE A 11 19.94 -12.74 -6.83
CA PHE A 11 18.71 -13.51 -7.00
C PHE A 11 18.06 -13.15 -8.35
N LEU A 12 17.94 -14.13 -9.24
CA LEU A 12 17.30 -13.95 -10.55
C LEU A 12 15.84 -14.41 -10.46
N LYS A 13 14.91 -13.50 -10.69
CA LYS A 13 13.48 -13.79 -10.81
C LYS A 13 13.01 -13.58 -12.24
N ILE A 14 12.46 -14.61 -12.86
CA ILE A 14 11.92 -14.55 -14.21
C ILE A 14 10.42 -14.27 -14.11
N ARG A 15 10.01 -13.03 -14.42
CA ARG A 15 8.59 -12.70 -14.59
C ARG A 15 8.11 -13.22 -15.94
N ARG A 16 7.36 -14.31 -15.92
CA ARG A 16 6.63 -14.78 -17.09
C ARG A 16 5.28 -14.05 -17.15
N LYS A 17 4.73 -13.88 -18.37
CA LYS A 17 3.38 -13.36 -18.54
C LYS A 17 2.41 -14.37 -17.93
N GLN A 18 1.99 -14.11 -16.71
CA GLN A 18 1.11 -15.00 -15.96
C GLN A 18 -0.33 -14.81 -16.45
N ARG A 19 -1.05 -15.90 -16.58
CA ARG A 19 -2.49 -15.91 -16.80
C ARG A 19 -3.13 -16.24 -15.44
N ASN A 20 -3.93 -15.30 -14.89
CA ASN A 20 -4.66 -15.43 -13.61
C ASN A 20 -3.84 -15.19 -12.33
N THR A 21 -4.37 -15.62 -11.19
CA THR A 21 -4.00 -15.39 -9.79
C THR A 21 -2.59 -15.80 -9.34
N GLU A 22 -1.74 -16.26 -10.23
CA GLU A 22 -0.38 -16.75 -9.92
C GLU A 22 0.58 -15.66 -9.40
N GLN A 23 0.20 -14.39 -9.48
CA GLN A 23 1.05 -13.27 -9.07
C GLN A 23 1.41 -13.30 -7.57
N TYR A 24 0.57 -13.94 -6.76
CA TYR A 24 0.74 -14.06 -5.31
C TYR A 24 1.03 -15.49 -4.85
N GLU A 25 1.31 -16.41 -5.79
CA GLU A 25 1.65 -17.78 -5.43
C GLU A 25 3.08 -17.86 -4.88
N LYS A 26 3.23 -18.68 -3.85
CA LYS A 26 4.51 -19.01 -3.23
C LYS A 26 5.31 -19.87 -4.21
N GLN A 27 6.49 -19.41 -4.63
CA GLN A 27 7.35 -20.11 -5.58
C GLN A 27 8.25 -21.16 -4.93
N ALA A 28 8.55 -20.99 -3.64
CA ALA A 28 9.33 -21.91 -2.83
C ALA A 28 8.91 -21.79 -1.35
N ASP A 29 9.38 -22.67 -0.49
CA ASP A 29 9.10 -22.68 0.94
C ASP A 29 10.40 -22.71 1.77
N LYS A 30 11.30 -21.78 1.46
CA LYS A 30 12.60 -21.68 2.14
C LYS A 30 12.57 -20.73 3.34
N ALA A 31 11.53 -19.90 3.45
CA ALA A 31 11.38 -18.86 4.47
C ALA A 31 12.61 -17.92 4.59
N SER A 32 13.27 -17.67 3.46
CA SER A 32 14.50 -16.85 3.38
C SER A 32 14.17 -15.37 3.41
N PHE A 33 13.97 -14.81 4.59
CA PHE A 33 13.80 -13.37 4.76
C PHE A 33 15.12 -12.65 5.00
N HIS A 34 15.26 -11.51 4.35
CA HIS A 34 16.37 -10.57 4.55
C HIS A 34 15.82 -9.28 5.15
N ILE A 35 16.62 -8.63 6.01
CA ILE A 35 16.25 -7.33 6.58
C ILE A 35 16.88 -6.23 5.72
N VAL A 36 16.04 -5.30 5.27
CA VAL A 36 16.47 -4.07 4.60
C VAL A 36 16.03 -2.85 5.41
N LYS A 37 16.72 -1.74 5.22
CA LYS A 37 16.43 -0.48 5.93
C LYS A 37 15.96 0.57 4.95
N GLU A 38 14.91 1.31 5.31
CA GLU A 38 14.37 2.43 4.56
C GLU A 38 13.93 3.54 5.53
N GLN A 39 14.54 4.71 5.47
CA GLN A 39 14.14 5.91 6.23
C GLN A 39 13.95 5.66 7.75
N GLY A 40 14.84 4.88 8.35
CA GLY A 40 14.78 4.52 9.77
C GLY A 40 13.90 3.32 10.10
N CYS A 41 13.11 2.83 9.16
CA CYS A 41 12.32 1.61 9.28
C CYS A 41 13.13 0.38 8.85
N GLN A 42 12.78 -0.79 9.38
CA GLN A 42 13.30 -2.07 8.97
C GLN A 42 12.19 -2.91 8.33
N PHE A 43 12.49 -3.61 7.24
CA PHE A 43 11.53 -4.44 6.54
C PHE A 43 12.12 -5.79 6.21
N LEU A 44 11.32 -6.83 6.39
CA LEU A 44 11.58 -8.13 5.84
C LEU A 44 11.34 -8.11 4.34
N VAL A 45 12.27 -8.63 3.56
CA VAL A 45 12.11 -8.85 2.11
C VAL A 45 12.45 -10.29 1.78
N ASN A 46 11.80 -10.85 0.76
CA ASN A 46 12.04 -12.22 0.32
C ASN A 46 12.39 -12.23 -1.17
N PHE A 47 13.55 -12.76 -1.49
CA PHE A 47 14.06 -12.80 -2.86
C PHE A 47 13.85 -14.16 -3.56
N GLU A 48 13.35 -15.19 -2.86
CA GLU A 48 13.28 -16.55 -3.39
C GLU A 48 11.84 -17.08 -3.48
N ASP A 49 11.05 -16.93 -2.41
CA ASP A 49 9.76 -17.63 -2.27
C ASP A 49 8.58 -16.92 -2.94
N HIS A 50 8.64 -15.61 -3.08
CA HIS A 50 7.57 -14.78 -3.63
C HIS A 50 8.01 -14.04 -4.88
N LEU A 51 7.11 -13.82 -5.83
CA LEU A 51 7.41 -13.06 -7.04
C LEU A 51 7.74 -11.60 -6.71
N ASP A 52 6.93 -10.99 -5.87
CA ASP A 52 7.18 -9.65 -5.33
C ASP A 52 7.95 -9.75 -4.02
N THR A 53 8.88 -8.83 -3.82
CA THR A 53 9.89 -8.92 -2.73
C THR A 53 9.38 -8.50 -1.37
N GLY A 54 8.15 -8.04 -1.26
CA GLY A 54 7.56 -7.54 0.00
C GLY A 54 7.72 -6.03 0.21
N LEU A 55 8.42 -5.33 -0.68
CA LEU A 55 8.62 -3.89 -0.59
C LEU A 55 8.61 -3.26 -1.98
N PHE A 56 7.67 -2.36 -2.25
CA PHE A 56 7.59 -1.60 -3.50
C PHE A 56 8.50 -0.36 -3.41
N LEU A 57 9.64 -0.41 -4.11
CA LEU A 57 10.67 0.62 -4.01
C LEU A 57 10.28 1.97 -4.62
N ASP A 58 9.36 1.98 -5.56
CA ASP A 58 8.84 3.19 -6.20
C ASP A 58 8.01 4.07 -5.24
N HIS A 59 7.44 3.49 -4.18
CA HIS A 59 6.66 4.23 -3.16
C HIS A 59 7.50 4.80 -2.01
N ARG A 60 8.85 4.72 -2.04
CA ARG A 60 9.72 5.23 -0.96
C ARG A 60 9.45 6.70 -0.58
N PRO A 61 9.33 7.65 -1.53
CA PRO A 61 9.07 9.05 -1.18
C PRO A 61 7.68 9.25 -0.57
N LEU A 62 6.67 8.47 -1.03
CA LEU A 62 5.33 8.54 -0.48
C LEU A 62 5.30 7.99 0.95
N ARG A 63 5.95 6.86 1.22
CA ARG A 63 6.06 6.32 2.58
C ARG A 63 6.76 7.29 3.52
N LEU A 64 7.84 7.96 3.08
CA LEU A 64 8.49 9.01 3.87
C LEU A 64 7.55 10.18 4.15
N LYS A 65 6.76 10.62 3.16
CA LYS A 65 5.76 11.68 3.32
C LYS A 65 4.70 11.28 4.36
N ILE A 66 4.22 10.02 4.33
CA ILE A 66 3.29 9.46 5.33
C ILE A 66 3.94 9.51 6.71
N GLN A 67 5.17 9.03 6.87
CA GLN A 67 5.91 9.04 8.14
C GLN A 67 6.02 10.46 8.73
N GLN A 68 6.39 11.44 7.90
CA GLN A 68 6.55 12.83 8.33
C GLN A 68 5.24 13.49 8.79
N GLN A 69 4.11 13.03 8.27
CA GLN A 69 2.80 13.60 8.58
C GLN A 69 2.02 12.83 9.64
N ALA A 70 2.48 11.65 10.04
CA ALA A 70 1.71 10.73 10.88
C ALA A 70 1.66 11.11 12.36
N LYS A 71 2.55 12.00 12.84
CA LYS A 71 2.63 12.32 14.27
C LYS A 71 1.29 12.81 14.82
N GLY A 72 0.80 12.08 15.83
CA GLY A 72 -0.45 12.41 16.53
C GLY A 72 -1.71 12.12 15.70
N LYS A 73 -1.61 11.35 14.61
CA LYS A 73 -2.72 11.06 13.69
C LYS A 73 -3.14 9.61 13.75
N LYS A 74 -4.41 9.36 13.42
CA LYS A 74 -4.95 8.02 13.12
C LYS A 74 -4.72 7.72 11.65
N PHE A 75 -4.04 6.61 11.35
CA PHE A 75 -3.67 6.22 10.00
C PHE A 75 -4.43 4.97 9.54
N LEU A 76 -4.94 4.99 8.31
CA LEU A 76 -5.55 3.84 7.63
C LEU A 76 -4.78 3.49 6.38
N SER A 77 -4.41 2.21 6.23
CA SER A 77 -3.85 1.64 5.00
C SER A 77 -4.78 0.59 4.44
N LEU A 78 -5.23 0.78 3.21
CA LEU A 78 -6.10 -0.12 2.47
C LEU A 78 -5.31 -0.79 1.34
N PHE A 79 -5.60 -2.08 1.08
CA PHE A 79 -4.80 -2.94 0.20
C PHE A 79 -3.33 -3.00 0.66
N ALA A 80 -3.15 -3.08 1.98
CA ALA A 80 -1.91 -2.72 2.67
C ALA A 80 -0.70 -3.61 2.38
N TYR A 81 -0.87 -4.69 1.62
CA TYR A 81 0.19 -5.65 1.28
C TYR A 81 0.93 -6.13 2.54
N THR A 82 2.23 -5.86 2.67
CA THR A 82 3.07 -6.22 3.81
C THR A 82 3.14 -5.12 4.89
N GLY A 83 2.22 -4.17 4.89
CA GLY A 83 2.06 -3.13 5.91
C GLY A 83 3.16 -2.07 5.97
N THR A 84 3.97 -1.93 4.91
CA THR A 84 5.12 -1.02 4.94
C THR A 84 4.76 0.45 5.17
N ALA A 85 3.65 0.93 4.61
CA ALA A 85 3.16 2.28 4.86
C ALA A 85 2.69 2.48 6.30
N SER A 86 2.05 1.45 6.89
CA SER A 86 1.60 1.48 8.29
C SER A 86 2.78 1.50 9.26
N VAL A 87 3.85 0.75 8.98
CA VAL A 87 5.09 0.80 9.77
C VAL A 87 5.71 2.21 9.72
N HIS A 88 5.76 2.82 8.52
CA HIS A 88 6.22 4.21 8.39
C HIS A 88 5.36 5.18 9.20
N ALA A 89 4.03 5.04 9.16
CA ALA A 89 3.14 5.88 9.95
C ALA A 89 3.36 5.70 11.46
N ALA A 90 3.49 4.46 11.93
CA ALA A 90 3.73 4.16 13.35
C ALA A 90 5.07 4.73 13.83
N ILE A 91 6.18 4.55 13.08
CA ILE A 91 7.49 5.15 13.38
C ILE A 91 7.41 6.68 13.34
N GLY A 92 6.58 7.26 12.45
CA GLY A 92 6.30 8.69 12.39
C GLY A 92 5.51 9.24 13.58
N GLY A 93 5.09 8.38 14.52
CA GLY A 93 4.38 8.77 15.74
C GLY A 93 2.87 8.84 15.54
N ALA A 94 2.29 8.03 14.67
CA ALA A 94 0.83 7.86 14.59
C ALA A 94 0.25 7.44 15.96
N LEU A 95 -0.94 7.96 16.30
CA LEU A 95 -1.68 7.54 17.49
C LEU A 95 -2.14 6.08 17.36
N SER A 96 -2.62 5.73 16.16
CA SER A 96 -3.02 4.37 15.83
C SER A 96 -2.81 4.12 14.34
N THR A 97 -2.64 2.85 13.96
CA THR A 97 -2.65 2.41 12.58
C THR A 97 -3.66 1.29 12.36
N THR A 98 -4.46 1.38 11.31
CA THR A 98 -5.35 0.32 10.84
C THR A 98 -4.85 -0.15 9.48
N THR A 99 -4.51 -1.43 9.40
CA THR A 99 -3.89 -2.07 8.22
C THR A 99 -4.85 -3.12 7.69
N VAL A 100 -5.47 -2.87 6.53
CA VAL A 100 -6.50 -3.76 5.95
C VAL A 100 -5.99 -4.43 4.69
N GLY A 101 -6.20 -5.74 4.58
CA GLY A 101 -5.82 -6.53 3.41
C GLY A 101 -6.50 -7.90 3.39
N LEU A 102 -6.47 -8.56 2.22
CA LEU A 102 -7.18 -9.83 2.02
C LEU A 102 -6.30 -11.07 2.29
N SER A 103 -5.00 -10.97 2.06
CA SER A 103 -4.07 -12.11 2.09
C SER A 103 -3.51 -12.35 3.47
N ASN A 104 -3.77 -13.54 4.06
CA ASN A 104 -3.13 -13.94 5.33
C ASN A 104 -1.61 -13.84 5.27
N THR A 105 -0.99 -14.40 4.22
CA THR A 105 0.47 -14.37 4.06
C THR A 105 1.04 -12.97 4.12
N HIS A 106 0.38 -12.00 3.46
CA HIS A 106 0.85 -10.61 3.48
C HIS A 106 0.58 -9.93 4.83
N LEU A 107 -0.51 -10.25 5.50
CA LEU A 107 -0.82 -9.70 6.82
C LEU A 107 0.07 -10.28 7.92
N ASP A 108 0.42 -11.57 7.84
CA ASP A 108 1.44 -12.17 8.71
C ASP A 108 2.81 -11.50 8.51
N TRP A 109 3.14 -11.20 7.24
CA TRP A 109 4.36 -10.44 6.92
C TRP A 109 4.29 -9.00 7.45
N ALA A 110 3.14 -8.34 7.36
CA ALA A 110 2.93 -7.03 7.97
C ALA A 110 3.14 -7.08 9.48
N LYS A 111 2.57 -8.07 10.17
CA LYS A 111 2.78 -8.29 11.61
C LYS A 111 4.26 -8.43 11.94
N ASN A 112 4.98 -9.26 11.20
CA ASN A 112 6.42 -9.44 11.40
C ASN A 112 7.20 -8.13 11.15
N ASN A 113 6.77 -7.28 10.21
CA ASN A 113 7.37 -5.96 10.00
C ASN A 113 7.13 -5.01 11.17
N PHE A 114 5.95 -5.04 11.81
CA PHE A 114 5.69 -4.29 13.04
C PHE A 114 6.57 -4.78 14.20
N GLU A 115 6.66 -6.09 14.40
CA GLU A 115 7.49 -6.72 15.44
C GLU A 115 8.98 -6.38 15.24
N LEU A 116 9.48 -6.45 14.00
CA LEU A 116 10.86 -6.11 13.64
C LEU A 116 11.25 -4.67 14.03
N ASN A 117 10.27 -3.76 14.02
CA ASN A 117 10.47 -2.36 14.41
C ASN A 117 10.09 -2.07 15.87
N ASN A 118 9.81 -3.08 16.68
CA ASN A 118 9.40 -2.97 18.11
C ASN A 118 8.16 -2.05 18.30
N LEU A 119 7.21 -2.09 17.38
CA LEU A 119 6.01 -1.25 17.39
C LEU A 119 4.91 -1.94 18.21
N SER A 120 4.73 -1.50 19.44
CA SER A 120 3.78 -2.06 20.42
C SER A 120 2.54 -1.17 20.68
N GLY A 121 2.32 -0.14 19.86
CA GLY A 121 1.19 0.78 20.00
C GLY A 121 -0.14 0.19 19.52
N ASP A 122 -1.17 1.04 19.41
CA ASP A 122 -2.48 0.68 18.83
C ASP A 122 -2.35 0.48 17.30
N ASN A 123 -1.90 -0.72 16.93
CA ASN A 123 -1.67 -1.12 15.54
C ASN A 123 -2.58 -2.31 15.20
N GLN A 124 -3.68 -2.05 14.50
CA GLN A 124 -4.64 -3.06 14.12
C GLN A 124 -4.32 -3.63 12.73
N ILE A 125 -4.35 -4.95 12.61
CA ILE A 125 -4.22 -5.65 11.33
C ILE A 125 -5.53 -6.42 11.09
N ILE A 126 -6.24 -6.04 10.01
CA ILE A 126 -7.57 -6.54 9.70
C ILE A 126 -7.52 -7.33 8.40
N ARG A 127 -7.96 -8.58 8.46
CA ARG A 127 -8.18 -9.38 7.26
C ARG A 127 -9.59 -9.15 6.74
N ALA A 128 -9.68 -8.43 5.63
CA ALA A 128 -10.95 -8.18 4.94
C ALA A 128 -10.73 -7.92 3.44
N ASP A 129 -11.78 -8.08 2.66
CA ASP A 129 -11.86 -7.44 1.35
C ASP A 129 -11.93 -5.93 1.57
N CYS A 130 -10.96 -5.20 1.02
CA CYS A 130 -10.82 -3.78 1.29
C CYS A 130 -12.00 -2.96 0.74
N SER A 131 -12.53 -3.30 -0.43
CA SER A 131 -13.65 -2.58 -1.04
C SER A 131 -14.91 -2.75 -0.20
N ARG A 132 -15.22 -3.98 0.16
CA ARG A 132 -16.37 -4.30 1.00
C ARG A 132 -16.24 -3.70 2.41
N TRP A 133 -15.08 -3.92 3.06
CA TRP A 133 -14.81 -3.38 4.39
C TRP A 133 -14.98 -1.86 4.42
N LEU A 134 -14.44 -1.17 3.40
CA LEU A 134 -14.50 0.27 3.30
C LEU A 134 -15.94 0.77 3.13
N ALA A 135 -16.74 0.11 2.30
CA ALA A 135 -18.16 0.43 2.14
C ALA A 135 -18.94 0.21 3.45
N GLU A 136 -18.73 -0.93 4.12
CA GLU A 136 -19.36 -1.24 5.40
C GLU A 136 -18.99 -0.22 6.48
N GLN A 137 -17.73 0.25 6.55
CA GLN A 137 -17.31 1.28 7.51
C GLN A 137 -17.89 2.66 7.18
N ALA A 138 -18.00 3.01 5.90
CA ALA A 138 -18.56 4.29 5.46
C ALA A 138 -20.05 4.44 5.80
N GLU A 139 -20.80 3.33 5.88
CA GLU A 139 -22.22 3.30 6.21
C GLU A 139 -22.52 3.33 7.73
N GLN A 140 -21.51 3.11 8.59
CA GLN A 140 -21.71 3.06 10.04
C GLN A 140 -22.03 4.45 10.61
N THR A 141 -22.94 4.52 11.60
CA THR A 141 -23.23 5.76 12.32
C THR A 141 -22.10 6.16 13.27
N ASP A 142 -21.46 5.18 13.92
CA ASP A 142 -20.32 5.38 14.83
C ASP A 142 -18.99 5.06 14.14
N LYS A 143 -18.80 5.66 12.95
CA LYS A 143 -17.58 5.40 12.16
C LYS A 143 -16.33 6.00 12.79
N THR A 144 -15.23 5.29 12.68
CA THR A 144 -13.91 5.81 13.05
C THR A 144 -13.41 6.74 11.95
N PHE A 145 -13.02 7.96 12.31
CA PHE A 145 -12.38 8.89 11.39
C PHE A 145 -10.86 8.77 11.46
N TYR A 146 -10.24 8.89 10.29
CA TYR A 146 -8.78 8.83 10.10
C TYR A 146 -8.26 10.18 9.60
N ASP A 147 -7.10 10.59 10.09
CA ASP A 147 -6.47 11.84 9.69
C ASP A 147 -5.58 11.67 8.47
N LEU A 148 -5.17 10.44 8.20
CA LEU A 148 -4.31 10.09 7.08
C LEU A 148 -4.72 8.71 6.55
N ILE A 149 -5.09 8.66 5.27
CA ILE A 149 -5.50 7.42 4.60
C ILE A 149 -4.55 7.16 3.42
N PHE A 150 -4.08 5.93 3.27
CA PHE A 150 -3.38 5.45 2.09
C PHE A 150 -4.19 4.35 1.41
N LEU A 151 -4.57 4.58 0.16
CA LEU A 151 -5.39 3.72 -0.67
C LEU A 151 -4.61 3.36 -1.94
N ASP A 152 -4.09 2.12 -2.02
CA ASP A 152 -3.24 1.64 -3.11
C ASP A 152 -3.76 0.30 -3.67
N PRO A 153 -4.91 0.33 -4.37
CA PRO A 153 -5.54 -0.88 -4.88
C PRO A 153 -4.76 -1.48 -6.06
N PRO A 154 -4.86 -2.82 -6.27
CA PRO A 154 -4.32 -3.47 -7.44
C PRO A 154 -5.01 -2.98 -8.73
N THR A 155 -4.34 -3.11 -9.88
CA THR A 155 -4.94 -2.79 -11.18
C THR A 155 -6.16 -3.64 -11.47
N PHE A 156 -6.04 -4.96 -11.26
CA PHE A 156 -7.09 -5.96 -11.40
C PHE A 156 -6.95 -7.01 -10.32
N SER A 157 -8.07 -7.55 -9.87
CA SER A 157 -8.08 -8.73 -9.02
C SER A 157 -9.20 -9.68 -9.44
N ASN A 158 -8.82 -10.92 -9.76
CA ASN A 158 -9.73 -12.04 -10.03
C ASN A 158 -9.59 -13.07 -8.91
N SER A 159 -9.42 -12.64 -7.67
CA SER A 159 -9.28 -13.56 -6.57
C SER A 159 -10.55 -14.41 -6.45
N LYS A 160 -10.40 -15.75 -6.33
CA LYS A 160 -11.52 -16.68 -6.03
C LYS A 160 -12.23 -16.35 -4.69
N ARG A 161 -11.69 -15.41 -3.92
CA ARG A 161 -12.23 -14.93 -2.64
C ARG A 161 -13.02 -13.63 -2.79
N LEU A 162 -13.02 -13.02 -3.97
CA LEU A 162 -13.87 -11.89 -4.33
C LEU A 162 -15.11 -12.42 -5.03
N GLU A 163 -16.27 -11.91 -4.69
CA GLU A 163 -17.52 -12.25 -5.36
C GLU A 163 -17.53 -11.73 -6.81
N ASP A 164 -16.88 -10.57 -7.05
CA ASP A 164 -16.74 -9.93 -8.36
C ASP A 164 -15.29 -9.65 -8.71
N ALA A 165 -15.01 -9.54 -10.02
CA ALA A 165 -13.71 -9.11 -10.53
C ALA A 165 -13.52 -7.61 -10.26
N PHE A 166 -12.41 -7.24 -9.62
CA PHE A 166 -12.06 -5.85 -9.35
C PHE A 166 -11.32 -5.21 -10.52
N ASP A 167 -11.75 -4.01 -10.93
CA ASP A 167 -11.05 -3.15 -11.92
C ASP A 167 -10.96 -1.72 -11.37
N ILE A 168 -9.75 -1.24 -11.11
CA ILE A 168 -9.52 0.09 -10.54
C ILE A 168 -10.04 1.22 -11.45
N GLN A 169 -10.03 1.05 -12.77
CA GLN A 169 -10.56 2.09 -13.65
C GLN A 169 -12.07 2.29 -13.48
N VAL A 170 -12.78 1.24 -13.13
CA VAL A 170 -14.22 1.28 -12.88
C VAL A 170 -14.53 1.72 -11.45
N GLU A 171 -13.81 1.19 -10.49
CA GLU A 171 -14.18 1.27 -9.06
C GLU A 171 -13.53 2.42 -8.29
N HIS A 172 -12.56 3.15 -8.89
CA HIS A 172 -11.81 4.16 -8.16
C HIS A 172 -12.67 5.27 -7.54
N VAL A 173 -13.76 5.69 -8.21
CA VAL A 173 -14.63 6.74 -7.68
C VAL A 173 -15.32 6.27 -6.41
N SER A 174 -15.93 5.10 -6.41
CA SER A 174 -16.60 4.55 -5.22
C SER A 174 -15.62 4.30 -4.08
N LEU A 175 -14.44 3.76 -4.38
CA LEU A 175 -13.39 3.55 -3.37
C LEU A 175 -12.92 4.86 -2.74
N ILE A 176 -12.63 5.87 -3.55
CA ILE A 176 -12.20 7.19 -3.07
C ILE A 176 -13.31 7.84 -2.25
N SER A 177 -14.56 7.82 -2.73
CA SER A 177 -15.70 8.40 -2.01
C SER A 177 -15.91 7.74 -0.64
N ASN A 178 -15.90 6.40 -0.57
CA ASN A 178 -16.02 5.70 0.70
C ASN A 178 -14.84 5.98 1.65
N ALA A 179 -13.62 6.15 1.12
CA ALA A 179 -12.46 6.53 1.94
C ALA A 179 -12.59 7.96 2.48
N LEU A 180 -13.14 8.88 1.70
CA LEU A 180 -13.40 10.27 2.12
C LEU A 180 -14.48 10.36 3.20
N GLU A 181 -15.46 9.45 3.19
CA GLU A 181 -16.45 9.32 4.29
C GLU A 181 -15.82 8.96 5.65
N LEU A 182 -14.64 8.33 5.64
CA LEU A 182 -13.85 8.01 6.83
C LEU A 182 -12.76 9.04 7.12
N LEU A 183 -12.61 10.06 6.28
CA LEU A 183 -11.57 11.07 6.45
C LEU A 183 -12.03 12.13 7.46
N SER A 184 -11.16 12.49 8.41
CA SER A 184 -11.40 13.63 9.29
C SER A 184 -11.45 14.95 8.51
N PRO A 185 -12.12 16.01 8.99
CA PRO A 185 -12.30 17.26 8.23
C PRO A 185 -11.00 17.91 7.72
N SER A 186 -9.88 17.74 8.43
CA SER A 186 -8.55 18.22 8.02
C SER A 186 -7.64 17.09 7.57
N GLY A 187 -8.20 15.94 7.28
CA GLY A 187 -7.46 14.74 6.88
C GLY A 187 -6.89 14.82 5.48
N THR A 188 -6.06 13.84 5.16
CA THR A 188 -5.47 13.67 3.82
C THR A 188 -5.61 12.22 3.39
N LEU A 189 -6.18 12.03 2.19
CA LEU A 189 -6.18 10.76 1.49
C LEU A 189 -5.08 10.78 0.43
N TYR A 190 -4.19 9.79 0.45
CA TYR A 190 -3.29 9.46 -0.65
C TYR A 190 -3.88 8.28 -1.42
N PHE A 191 -4.28 8.53 -2.66
CA PHE A 191 -4.71 7.50 -3.60
C PHE A 191 -3.59 7.22 -4.60
N SER A 192 -3.21 5.97 -4.77
CA SER A 192 -2.15 5.54 -5.69
C SER A 192 -2.64 4.40 -6.58
N THR A 193 -2.08 4.30 -7.79
CA THR A 193 -2.28 3.15 -8.68
C THR A 193 -1.11 2.97 -9.65
N ASN A 194 -0.73 1.73 -9.92
CA ASN A 194 0.29 1.37 -10.91
C ASN A 194 -0.28 1.09 -12.32
N PHE A 195 -1.57 1.34 -12.53
CA PHE A 195 -2.20 1.16 -13.84
C PHE A 195 -1.78 2.26 -14.82
N ARG A 196 -0.88 1.97 -15.73
CA ARG A 196 -0.24 2.94 -16.66
C ARG A 196 -1.22 3.71 -17.54
N ARG A 197 -2.44 3.20 -17.76
CA ARG A 197 -3.48 3.83 -18.57
C ARG A 197 -4.58 4.46 -17.75
N PHE A 198 -4.40 4.50 -16.44
CA PHE A 198 -5.39 5.02 -15.51
C PHE A 198 -5.76 6.48 -15.82
N LYS A 199 -7.03 6.77 -15.70
CA LYS A 199 -7.59 8.11 -15.81
C LYS A 199 -8.49 8.37 -14.61
N LEU A 200 -8.08 9.30 -13.76
CA LEU A 200 -8.89 9.73 -12.62
C LEU A 200 -10.11 10.49 -13.13
N ASP A 201 -11.30 10.13 -12.67
CA ASP A 201 -12.52 10.89 -12.92
C ASP A 201 -12.57 12.12 -12.04
N LYS A 202 -11.98 13.22 -12.55
CA LYS A 202 -11.93 14.49 -11.83
C LYS A 202 -13.30 15.15 -11.68
N GLN A 203 -14.24 14.84 -12.59
CA GLN A 203 -15.59 15.42 -12.54
C GLN A 203 -16.37 14.81 -11.37
N ALA A 204 -16.28 13.49 -11.18
CA ALA A 204 -16.92 12.82 -10.05
C ALA A 204 -16.32 13.22 -8.69
N LEU A 205 -15.11 13.77 -8.67
CA LEU A 205 -14.40 14.23 -7.48
C LEU A 205 -14.31 15.76 -7.38
N SER A 206 -15.18 16.51 -8.11
CA SER A 206 -15.15 17.99 -8.19
C SER A 206 -15.35 18.71 -6.86
N ASP A 207 -15.99 18.07 -5.89
CA ASP A 207 -16.27 18.64 -4.57
C ASP A 207 -15.07 18.58 -3.62
N PHE A 208 -13.98 17.94 -4.04
CA PHE A 208 -12.77 17.72 -3.26
C PHE A 208 -11.56 18.43 -3.86
N ILE A 209 -10.59 18.74 -3.02
CA ILE A 209 -9.29 19.26 -3.46
C ILE A 209 -8.44 18.08 -3.92
N VAL A 210 -8.20 17.96 -5.22
CA VAL A 210 -7.45 16.86 -5.84
C VAL A 210 -6.16 17.38 -6.47
N GLU A 211 -5.03 17.04 -5.87
CA GLU A 211 -3.68 17.38 -6.32
C GLU A 211 -2.96 16.15 -6.87
N ASP A 212 -2.48 16.20 -8.12
CA ASP A 212 -1.58 15.16 -8.66
C ASP A 212 -0.17 15.36 -8.13
N ILE A 213 0.28 14.45 -7.29
CA ILE A 213 1.62 14.46 -6.67
C ILE A 213 2.53 13.37 -7.24
N SER A 214 2.16 12.72 -8.33
CA SER A 214 2.90 11.58 -8.91
C SER A 214 4.39 11.89 -9.09
N ALA A 215 4.71 13.04 -9.67
CA ALA A 215 6.10 13.42 -9.92
C ALA A 215 6.95 13.53 -8.64
N SER A 216 6.35 13.96 -7.52
CA SER A 216 7.04 14.12 -6.24
C SER A 216 7.14 12.83 -5.43
N THR A 217 6.39 11.80 -5.82
CA THR A 217 6.37 10.49 -5.14
C THR A 217 7.18 9.42 -5.86
N ILE A 218 7.64 9.68 -7.10
CA ILE A 218 8.50 8.79 -7.87
C ILE A 218 9.97 9.08 -7.53
N PRO A 219 10.73 8.10 -7.00
CA PRO A 219 12.13 8.32 -6.68
C PRO A 219 13.01 8.43 -7.93
N THR A 220 14.14 9.11 -7.82
CA THR A 220 15.05 9.46 -8.94
C THR A 220 15.51 8.24 -9.75
N ASP A 221 15.74 7.11 -9.10
CA ASP A 221 16.14 5.86 -9.76
C ASP A 221 15.02 5.24 -10.63
N PHE A 222 13.77 5.69 -10.47
CA PHE A 222 12.63 5.36 -11.33
C PHE A 222 12.30 6.44 -12.38
N SER A 223 13.08 7.51 -12.47
CA SER A 223 12.82 8.65 -13.39
C SER A 223 12.66 8.25 -14.87
N ARG A 224 13.30 7.13 -15.29
CA ARG A 224 13.12 6.56 -16.64
C ARG A 224 11.75 5.93 -16.89
N THR A 225 10.96 5.74 -15.82
CA THR A 225 9.63 5.13 -15.88
C THR A 225 8.62 6.02 -15.15
N PRO A 226 8.33 7.22 -15.70
CA PRO A 226 7.51 8.23 -15.00
C PRO A 226 6.06 7.83 -14.78
N LYS A 227 5.64 6.69 -15.34
CA LYS A 227 4.33 6.06 -15.13
C LYS A 227 4.46 4.74 -14.37
N ILE A 228 5.43 4.63 -13.46
CA ILE A 228 5.55 3.46 -12.59
C ILE A 228 4.35 3.36 -11.66
N HIS A 229 3.91 4.50 -11.13
CA HIS A 229 2.64 4.71 -10.48
C HIS A 229 2.12 6.14 -10.72
N TYR A 230 0.85 6.36 -10.41
CA TYR A 230 0.25 7.67 -10.20
C TYR A 230 -0.09 7.82 -8.73
N CYS A 231 -0.07 9.05 -8.21
CA CYS A 231 -0.47 9.34 -6.85
C CYS A 231 -1.17 10.71 -6.77
N TRP A 232 -2.31 10.74 -6.10
CA TRP A 232 -3.05 11.96 -5.81
C TRP A 232 -3.17 12.15 -4.31
N LYS A 233 -3.05 13.42 -3.90
CA LYS A 233 -3.44 13.89 -2.58
C LYS A 233 -4.85 14.46 -2.69
N ILE A 234 -5.76 13.95 -1.86
CA ILE A 234 -7.17 14.34 -1.87
C ILE A 234 -7.56 14.83 -0.47
N GLN A 235 -8.29 15.94 -0.39
CA GLN A 235 -8.74 16.58 0.85
C GLN A 235 -10.17 17.11 0.67
N ASN A 236 -10.88 17.26 1.80
CA ASN A 236 -12.19 17.92 1.85
C ASN A 236 -12.07 19.42 1.57
#